data_32fe4f824725eb59e51d2d4c58cd2338
#
_entry.id   32fe4f824725eb59e51d2d4c58cd2338
#
_cell.length_a   1.000
_cell.length_b   1.000
_cell.length_c   1.000
_cell.angle_alpha   90.00
_cell.angle_beta   90.00
_cell.angle_gamma   90.00
#
_symmetry.space_group_name_H-M   'P 1'
#
loop_
_entity.id
_entity.type
_entity.pdbx_description
1 polymer ?
#
loop_
_entity_poly.entity_id
_entity_poly.type
_entity_poly.pdbx_seq_one_letter_code
_entity_poly.pdbx_strand_id
1 'polypeptide(L)'
;IYTLSLHDALPIWAHSFGMYMSGEWYALFAKPEITESSDAVKSLDVSILQDNVISPILGIDDPRTDKRIDFVGGIRGLSELSRRVDSGEEKLAFSMFPTTLDELMNIADKSMTMPPKSTWFEPKLLSGLFIHYLK
;
A
#
# COMPACT_ATOMS: atom_id res chain seq x y z
N ILE A 1 8.22 -17.42 3.58
CA ILE A 1 8.39 -16.26 4.48
C ILE A 1 9.81 -16.30 5.03
N TYR A 2 10.55 -15.22 4.92
CA TYR A 2 11.90 -15.08 5.45
C TYR A 2 11.92 -13.98 6.51
N THR A 3 12.63 -14.21 7.63
CA THR A 3 12.92 -13.17 8.61
C THR A 3 13.99 -12.24 8.04
N LEU A 4 13.80 -10.93 8.15
CA LEU A 4 14.64 -9.90 7.55
C LEU A 4 15.26 -8.99 8.60
N SER A 5 16.43 -8.43 8.28
CA SER A 5 16.91 -7.23 8.99
C SER A 5 16.02 -6.02 8.63
N LEU A 6 16.07 -4.97 9.45
CA LEU A 6 15.27 -3.75 9.21
C LEU A 6 15.55 -3.13 7.82
N HIS A 7 16.80 -3.22 7.34
CA HIS A 7 17.20 -2.72 6.03
C HIS A 7 16.65 -3.56 4.88
N ASP A 8 16.49 -4.86 5.09
CA ASP A 8 15.99 -5.79 4.08
C ASP A 8 14.46 -5.84 4.03
N ALA A 9 13.79 -5.19 4.99
CA ALA A 9 12.34 -5.16 5.10
C ALA A 9 11.65 -4.18 4.13
N LEU A 10 12.41 -3.30 3.47
CA LEU A 10 11.89 -2.44 2.42
C LEU A 10 11.63 -3.27 1.16
N PRO A 11 10.40 -3.30 0.65
CA PRO A 11 10.15 -3.87 -0.66
C PRO A 11 10.84 -3.01 -1.72
N ILE A 12 11.81 -3.59 -2.44
CA ILE A 12 12.63 -2.89 -3.44
C ILE A 12 12.16 -3.11 -4.87
N TRP A 13 11.14 -3.93 -5.06
CA TRP A 13 10.46 -4.16 -6.34
C TRP A 13 8.98 -4.42 -6.14
N ALA A 14 8.23 -4.22 -7.21
CA ALA A 14 6.79 -4.50 -7.25
C ALA A 14 6.49 -5.96 -6.84
N HIS A 15 5.30 -6.16 -6.26
CA HIS A 15 4.79 -7.46 -5.82
C HIS A 15 5.58 -8.11 -4.68
N SER A 16 6.35 -7.30 -3.94
CA SER A 16 6.96 -7.68 -2.68
C SER A 16 6.47 -6.80 -1.54
N PHE A 17 6.34 -7.39 -0.34
CA PHE A 17 5.82 -6.71 0.84
C PHE A 17 6.70 -7.03 2.04
N GLY A 18 6.91 -6.06 2.91
CA GLY A 18 7.39 -6.32 4.25
C GLY A 18 6.20 -6.49 5.20
N MET A 19 6.27 -7.44 6.11
CA MET A 19 5.30 -7.61 7.19
C MET A 19 6.03 -7.58 8.54
N TYR A 20 5.59 -6.73 9.44
CA TYR A 20 6.11 -6.68 10.81
C TYR A 20 5.10 -7.27 11.78
N MET A 21 5.52 -8.24 12.55
CA MET A 21 4.69 -8.90 13.55
C MET A 21 5.57 -9.52 14.65
N SER A 22 5.17 -9.38 15.89
CA SER A 22 5.86 -10.00 17.05
C SER A 22 7.34 -9.65 17.16
N GLY A 23 7.71 -8.42 16.79
CA GLY A 23 9.09 -7.94 16.90
C GLY A 23 10.00 -8.28 15.71
N GLU A 24 9.46 -8.91 14.68
CA GLU A 24 10.26 -9.35 13.53
C GLU A 24 9.65 -8.89 12.20
N TRP A 25 10.53 -8.64 11.21
CA TRP A 25 10.17 -8.38 9.83
C TRP A 25 10.20 -9.65 9.00
N TYR A 26 9.20 -9.81 8.16
CA TYR A 26 9.05 -10.90 7.20
C TYR A 26 8.93 -10.35 5.78
N ALA A 27 9.57 -11.03 4.81
CA ALA A 27 9.35 -10.75 3.39
C ALA A 27 8.22 -11.63 2.85
N LEU A 28 7.28 -11.02 2.17
CA LEU A 28 6.22 -11.69 1.43
C LEU A 28 6.41 -11.40 -0.06
N PHE A 29 6.22 -12.40 -0.88
CA PHE A 29 6.29 -12.29 -2.34
C PHE A 29 4.99 -12.79 -2.95
N ALA A 30 4.38 -11.94 -3.77
CA ALA A 30 3.19 -12.36 -4.51
C ALA A 30 3.56 -13.42 -5.56
N LYS A 31 2.75 -14.46 -5.66
CA LYS A 31 2.93 -15.48 -6.69
C LYS A 31 2.53 -14.95 -8.06
N PRO A 32 3.16 -15.40 -9.15
CA PRO A 32 2.83 -14.95 -10.51
C PRO A 32 1.33 -15.04 -10.83
N GLU A 33 0.64 -16.07 -10.35
CA GLU A 33 -0.77 -16.31 -10.62
C GLU A 33 -1.70 -15.19 -10.12
N ILE A 34 -1.25 -14.42 -9.11
CA ILE A 34 -2.04 -13.32 -8.55
C ILE A 34 -1.55 -11.94 -9.01
N THR A 35 -0.42 -11.86 -9.69
CA THR A 35 0.14 -10.60 -10.21
C THR A 35 -0.21 -10.35 -11.67
N GLU A 36 -0.48 -11.40 -12.44
CA GLU A 36 -0.84 -11.33 -13.84
C GLU A 36 -2.32 -10.97 -14.01
N SER A 37 -2.64 -9.69 -13.94
CA SER A 37 -4.00 -9.18 -14.18
C SER A 37 -4.02 -8.19 -15.34
N SER A 38 -5.00 -8.33 -16.24
CA SER A 38 -5.29 -7.35 -17.29
C SER A 38 -5.96 -6.08 -16.73
N ASP A 39 -6.48 -6.14 -15.51
CA ASP A 39 -7.08 -5.01 -14.80
C ASP A 39 -5.99 -4.19 -14.12
N ALA A 40 -5.85 -2.93 -14.55
CA ALA A 40 -4.82 -2.03 -14.04
C ALA A 40 -4.92 -1.73 -12.55
N VAL A 41 -6.12 -1.79 -11.97
CA VAL A 41 -6.32 -1.59 -10.53
C VAL A 41 -5.98 -2.85 -9.76
N LYS A 42 -6.39 -4.01 -10.24
CA LYS A 42 -6.12 -5.30 -9.58
C LYS A 42 -4.65 -5.69 -9.60
N SER A 43 -3.87 -5.19 -10.56
CA SER A 43 -2.42 -5.42 -10.64
C SER A 43 -1.59 -4.57 -9.67
N LEU A 44 -2.19 -3.58 -9.01
CA LEU A 44 -1.50 -2.77 -8.00
C LEU A 44 -1.18 -3.57 -6.75
N ASP A 45 -0.03 -3.33 -6.15
CA ASP A 45 0.39 -3.97 -4.91
C ASP A 45 -0.62 -3.79 -3.77
N VAL A 46 -1.23 -2.61 -3.65
CA VAL A 46 -2.27 -2.38 -2.66
C VAL A 46 -3.50 -3.26 -2.88
N SER A 47 -3.90 -3.50 -4.12
CA SER A 47 -5.02 -4.39 -4.45
C SER A 47 -4.66 -5.86 -4.22
N ILE A 48 -3.46 -6.27 -4.61
CA ILE A 48 -2.95 -7.63 -4.38
C ILE A 48 -2.94 -7.94 -2.88
N LEU A 49 -2.44 -7.03 -2.05
CA LEU A 49 -2.43 -7.21 -0.60
C LEU A 49 -3.85 -7.23 -0.02
N GLN A 50 -4.72 -6.33 -0.47
CA GLN A 50 -6.12 -6.27 -0.04
C GLN A 50 -6.86 -7.57 -0.35
N ASP A 51 -6.78 -8.04 -1.58
CA ASP A 51 -7.59 -9.16 -2.06
C ASP A 51 -7.08 -10.53 -1.57
N ASN A 52 -5.80 -10.65 -1.26
CA ASN A 52 -5.19 -11.93 -0.90
C ASN A 52 -4.83 -12.08 0.58
N VAL A 53 -4.74 -10.98 1.32
CA VAL A 53 -4.35 -11.01 2.74
C VAL A 53 -5.35 -10.26 3.62
N ILE A 54 -5.59 -8.99 3.34
CA ILE A 54 -6.34 -8.12 4.25
C ILE A 54 -7.81 -8.55 4.33
N SER A 55 -8.48 -8.74 3.19
CA SER A 55 -9.86 -9.20 3.20
C SER A 55 -9.99 -10.67 3.65
N PRO A 56 -9.34 -11.67 3.00
CA PRO A 56 -9.60 -13.07 3.32
C PRO A 56 -9.03 -13.54 4.66
N ILE A 57 -7.93 -12.96 5.15
CA ILE A 57 -7.26 -13.41 6.36
C ILE A 57 -7.62 -12.53 7.56
N LEU A 58 -7.64 -11.21 7.39
CA LEU A 58 -7.91 -10.26 8.48
C LEU A 58 -9.39 -9.88 8.56
N GLY A 59 -10.20 -10.22 7.54
CA GLY A 59 -11.63 -9.92 7.50
C GLY A 59 -11.92 -8.43 7.39
N ILE A 60 -11.06 -7.66 6.71
CA ILE A 60 -11.23 -6.24 6.46
C ILE A 60 -11.55 -6.03 4.98
N ASP A 61 -12.84 -5.92 4.66
CA ASP A 61 -13.31 -5.84 3.28
C ASP A 61 -13.30 -4.40 2.74
N ASP A 62 -13.60 -3.41 3.57
CA ASP A 62 -13.51 -2.00 3.17
C ASP A 62 -12.55 -1.21 4.07
N PRO A 63 -11.30 -1.00 3.62
CA PRO A 63 -10.29 -0.30 4.41
C PRO A 63 -10.58 1.19 4.63
N ARG A 64 -11.62 1.76 4.00
CA ARG A 64 -12.02 3.16 4.20
C ARG A 64 -12.83 3.35 5.48
N THR A 65 -13.56 2.34 5.87
CA THR A 65 -14.55 2.41 6.96
C THR A 65 -14.20 1.53 8.16
N ASP A 66 -13.35 0.54 7.97
CA ASP A 66 -12.93 -0.36 9.04
C ASP A 66 -11.91 0.33 9.95
N LYS A 67 -12.21 0.37 11.25
CA LYS A 67 -11.37 1.01 12.27
C LYS A 67 -10.16 0.17 12.70
N ARG A 68 -10.07 -1.07 12.23
CA ARG A 68 -8.96 -1.99 12.53
C ARG A 68 -7.76 -1.79 11.62
N ILE A 69 -7.86 -0.93 10.62
CA ILE A 69 -6.77 -0.61 9.69
C ILE A 69 -6.46 0.88 9.73
N ASP A 70 -5.17 1.22 9.78
CA ASP A 70 -4.68 2.58 9.65
C ASP A 70 -3.60 2.66 8.57
N PHE A 71 -3.36 3.87 8.07
CA PHE A 71 -2.43 4.13 6.99
C PHE A 71 -1.35 5.11 7.43
N VAL A 72 -0.10 4.70 7.27
CA VAL A 72 1.08 5.49 7.62
C VAL A 72 1.73 5.98 6.32
N GLY A 73 1.87 7.29 6.17
CA GLY A 73 2.58 7.87 5.03
C GLY A 73 4.05 7.45 5.02
N GLY A 74 4.56 7.09 3.84
CA GLY A 74 5.93 6.57 3.67
C GLY A 74 7.04 7.48 4.20
N ILE A 75 6.78 8.79 4.30
CA ILE A 75 7.71 9.76 4.89
C ILE A 75 8.08 9.44 6.36
N ARG A 76 7.23 8.72 7.09
CA ARG A 76 7.48 8.33 8.49
C ARG A 76 8.41 7.12 8.61
N GLY A 77 8.64 6.41 7.52
CA GLY A 77 9.53 5.26 7.45
C GLY A 77 9.04 3.99 8.15
N LEU A 78 9.84 2.94 8.06
CA LEU A 78 9.54 1.62 8.66
C LEU A 78 9.54 1.65 10.18
N SER A 79 10.34 2.53 10.79
CA SER A 79 10.42 2.66 12.25
C SER A 79 9.09 3.05 12.89
N GLU A 80 8.24 3.81 12.21
CA GLU A 80 6.91 4.13 12.72
C GLU A 80 5.99 2.90 12.69
N LEU A 81 6.11 2.03 11.71
CA LEU A 81 5.36 0.79 11.63
C LEU A 81 5.73 -0.16 12.77
N SER A 82 7.03 -0.42 12.96
CA SER A 82 7.50 -1.27 14.06
C SER A 82 7.15 -0.67 15.43
N ARG A 83 7.31 0.64 15.62
CA ARG A 83 6.93 1.32 16.85
C ARG A 83 5.47 1.08 17.23
N ARG A 84 4.54 1.20 16.30
CA ARG A 84 3.11 1.02 16.55
C ARG A 84 2.76 -0.42 16.92
N VAL A 85 3.42 -1.38 16.31
CA VAL A 85 3.22 -2.79 16.67
C VAL A 85 3.85 -3.10 18.03
N ASP A 86 5.06 -2.63 18.29
CA ASP A 86 5.78 -2.88 19.54
C ASP A 86 5.08 -2.19 20.74
N SER A 87 4.46 -1.03 20.53
CA SER A 87 3.67 -0.34 21.54
C SER A 87 2.31 -1.00 21.82
N GLY A 88 1.89 -1.93 20.98
CA GLY A 88 0.59 -2.60 21.08
C GLY A 88 -0.58 -1.78 20.50
N GLU A 89 -0.30 -0.64 19.85
CA GLU A 89 -1.31 0.12 19.10
C GLU A 89 -1.89 -0.74 17.96
N GLU A 90 -1.00 -1.48 17.26
CA GLU A 90 -1.36 -2.36 16.17
C GLU A 90 -0.85 -3.79 16.42
N LYS A 91 -1.44 -4.78 15.76
CA LYS A 91 -1.02 -6.19 15.89
C LYS A 91 0.03 -6.59 14.87
N LEU A 92 -0.04 -5.99 13.69
CA LEU A 92 0.90 -6.19 12.60
C LEU A 92 0.92 -4.96 11.68
N ALA A 93 1.95 -4.83 10.89
CA ALA A 93 2.07 -3.78 9.90
C ALA A 93 2.61 -4.33 8.58
N PHE A 94 2.22 -3.70 7.47
CA PHE A 94 2.74 -3.99 6.16
C PHE A 94 3.47 -2.78 5.58
N SER A 95 4.59 -3.03 4.92
CA SER A 95 5.24 -2.07 4.02
C SER A 95 5.09 -2.54 2.58
N MET A 96 4.86 -1.61 1.66
CA MET A 96 4.64 -1.90 0.24
C MET A 96 5.64 -1.14 -0.62
N PHE A 97 5.90 -1.67 -1.81
CA PHE A 97 6.62 -0.90 -2.83
C PHE A 97 5.79 0.33 -3.22
N PRO A 98 6.41 1.51 -3.39
CA PRO A 98 5.67 2.71 -3.76
C PRO A 98 4.99 2.56 -5.11
N THR A 99 3.73 3.00 -5.21
CA THR A 99 3.03 3.09 -6.48
C THR A 99 3.82 3.98 -7.45
N THR A 100 4.07 3.48 -8.63
CA THR A 100 4.84 4.17 -9.66
C THR A 100 3.99 5.19 -10.42
N LEU A 101 4.65 6.14 -11.05
CA LEU A 101 3.96 7.11 -11.92
C LEU A 101 3.32 6.41 -13.13
N ASP A 102 3.98 5.39 -13.68
CA ASP A 102 3.45 4.62 -14.82
C ASP A 102 2.16 3.87 -14.45
N GLU A 103 2.07 3.30 -13.27
CA GLU A 103 0.84 2.67 -12.77
C GLU A 103 -0.29 3.70 -12.63
N LEU A 104 0.02 4.88 -12.07
CA LEU A 104 -0.94 5.97 -11.93
C LEU A 104 -1.45 6.44 -13.30
N MET A 105 -0.55 6.66 -14.24
CA MET A 105 -0.89 7.09 -15.60
C MET A 105 -1.73 6.04 -16.34
N ASN A 106 -1.36 4.76 -16.24
CA ASN A 106 -2.12 3.66 -16.86
C ASN A 106 -3.57 3.58 -16.34
N ILE A 107 -3.79 3.83 -15.06
CA ILE A 107 -5.13 3.87 -14.47
C ILE A 107 -5.91 5.08 -14.96
N ALA A 108 -5.28 6.25 -15.02
CA ALA A 108 -5.88 7.48 -15.52
C ALA A 108 -6.28 7.36 -16.99
N ASP A 109 -5.40 6.83 -17.83
CA ASP A 109 -5.66 6.62 -19.27
C ASP A 109 -6.84 5.68 -19.53
N LYS A 110 -7.04 4.72 -18.64
CA LYS A 110 -8.20 3.81 -18.67
C LYS A 110 -9.45 4.39 -18.00
N SER A 111 -9.42 5.64 -17.58
CA SER A 111 -10.51 6.30 -16.85
C SER A 111 -10.98 5.51 -15.60
N MET A 112 -10.06 4.81 -14.97
CA MET A 112 -10.28 4.05 -13.74
C MET A 112 -9.90 4.91 -12.51
N THR A 113 -10.28 4.47 -11.33
CA THR A 113 -10.01 5.18 -10.06
C THR A 113 -9.01 4.38 -9.23
N MET A 114 -8.02 5.07 -8.67
CA MET A 114 -7.07 4.48 -7.74
C MET A 114 -7.77 3.98 -6.46
N PRO A 115 -7.31 2.87 -5.89
CA PRO A 115 -7.76 2.42 -4.58
C PRO A 115 -7.56 3.52 -3.52
N PRO A 116 -8.38 3.57 -2.47
CA PRO A 116 -8.25 4.55 -1.42
C PRO A 116 -6.90 4.41 -0.70
N LYS A 117 -6.31 5.56 -0.33
CA LYS A 117 -5.05 5.61 0.43
C LYS A 117 -3.83 4.96 -0.25
N SER A 118 -3.90 4.70 -1.55
CA SER A 118 -2.81 4.08 -2.32
C SER A 118 -1.73 5.06 -2.79
N THR A 119 -1.99 6.36 -2.72
CA THR A 119 -1.05 7.41 -3.13
C THR A 119 -0.96 8.51 -2.09
N TRP A 120 0.22 9.13 -1.99
CA TRP A 120 0.46 10.31 -1.18
C TRP A 120 1.16 11.37 -2.02
N PHE A 121 0.52 12.52 -2.17
CA PHE A 121 1.09 13.68 -2.86
C PHE A 121 1.53 14.73 -1.86
N GLU A 122 2.75 15.19 -2.02
CA GLU A 122 3.34 16.24 -1.18
C GLU A 122 4.08 17.26 -2.08
N PRO A 123 3.80 18.54 -1.99
CA PRO A 123 2.73 19.16 -1.22
C PRO A 123 1.33 18.87 -1.80
N LYS A 124 0.31 18.92 -0.95
CA LYS A 124 -1.08 18.78 -1.41
C LYS A 124 -1.47 19.97 -2.26
N LEU A 125 -2.06 19.70 -3.42
CA LEU A 125 -2.61 20.74 -4.29
C LEU A 125 -3.82 21.41 -3.63
N LEU A 126 -3.87 22.74 -3.72
CA LEU A 126 -5.00 23.51 -3.26
C LEU A 126 -6.06 23.55 -4.36
N SER A 127 -7.28 23.14 -4.02
CA SER A 127 -8.42 23.21 -4.95
C SER A 127 -8.89 24.67 -5.10
N GLY A 128 -9.24 25.06 -6.33
CA GLY A 128 -9.85 26.37 -6.60
C GLY A 128 -8.88 27.55 -6.56
N LEU A 129 -7.57 27.32 -6.47
CA LEU A 129 -6.59 28.40 -6.50
C LEU A 129 -6.51 29.09 -7.87
N PHE A 130 -6.67 28.29 -8.94
CA PHE A 130 -6.76 28.79 -10.32
C PHE A 130 -7.93 28.13 -11.03
N ILE A 131 -8.70 28.94 -11.77
CA ILE A 131 -9.76 28.48 -12.68
C ILE A 131 -9.44 29.01 -14.07
N HIS A 132 -9.28 28.11 -15.04
CA HIS A 132 -9.10 28.48 -16.45
C HIS A 132 -10.30 27.99 -17.25
N TYR A 133 -11.01 28.94 -17.88
CA TYR A 133 -12.12 28.61 -18.77
C TYR A 133 -11.57 28.26 -20.16
N LEU A 134 -11.84 27.06 -20.62
CA LEU A 134 -11.60 26.66 -22.01
C LEU A 134 -12.72 27.24 -22.88
N LYS A 135 -12.36 28.03 -23.89
CA LYS A 135 -13.29 28.53 -24.92
C LYS A 135 -13.41 27.53 -26.05
#